data_1328206b0f525d8aa1f12eec0e081fa0
#
_entry.id   1328206b0f525d8aa1f12eec0e081fa0
#
_cell.length_a   1.000
_cell.length_b   1.000
_cell.length_c   1.000
_cell.angle_alpha   90.00
_cell.angle_beta   90.00
_cell.angle_gamma   90.00
#
_symmetry.space_group_name_H-M   'P 1'
#
loop_
_entity.id
_entity.type
_entity.pdbx_description
1 polymer ?
#
loop_
_entity_poly.entity_id
_entity_poly.type
_entity_poly.pdbx_seq_one_letter_code
_entity_poly.pdbx_strand_id
1 'polypeptide(L)' 'MITEIGIVAGDIWHFLDEHGETMLSVLLKGIDRPRDITLMSLGWLAREGHVVVQQAGGDYKINLKSNV' A
#
# COMPACT_ATOMS: atom_id res chain seq x y z
N MET A 1 -5.75 6.77 15.84
CA MET A 1 -5.69 6.77 14.35
C MET A 1 -4.26 6.73 13.81
N ILE A 2 -3.35 7.53 14.35
CA ILE A 2 -1.95 7.51 13.90
C ILE A 2 -1.31 6.12 14.10
N THR A 3 -1.56 5.51 15.25
CA THR A 3 -1.02 4.18 15.56
C THR A 3 -1.57 3.12 14.58
N GLU A 4 -2.85 3.19 14.27
CA GLU A 4 -3.49 2.25 13.34
C GLU A 4 -2.96 2.42 11.93
N ILE A 5 -2.74 3.66 11.49
CA ILE A 5 -2.13 3.92 10.18
C ILE A 5 -0.75 3.26 10.11
N GLY A 6 0.06 3.36 11.17
CA GLY A 6 1.37 2.73 11.20
C GLY A 6 1.31 1.22 11.14
N ILE A 7 0.37 0.61 11.87
CA ILE A 7 0.19 -0.84 11.87
C ILE A 7 -0.24 -1.33 10.48
N VAL A 8 -1.22 -0.67 9.88
CA VAL A 8 -1.73 -1.05 8.56
C VAL A 8 -0.70 -0.77 7.48
N ALA A 9 0.06 0.30 7.62
CA ALA A 9 1.18 0.58 6.71
C ALA A 9 2.20 -0.56 6.73
N GLY A 10 2.50 -1.11 7.91
CA GLY A 10 3.36 -2.29 8.03
C GLY A 10 2.78 -3.51 7.32
N ASP A 11 1.48 -3.75 7.45
CA ASP A 11 0.80 -4.84 6.73
C ASP A 11 0.93 -4.67 5.22
N ILE A 12 0.74 -3.46 4.72
CA ILE A 12 0.86 -3.16 3.28
C ILE A 12 2.30 -3.42 2.82
N TRP A 13 3.27 -2.92 3.57
CA TRP A 13 4.69 -3.08 3.22
C TRP A 13 5.05 -4.56 3.11
N HIS A 14 4.66 -5.36 4.10
CA HIS A 14 4.93 -6.81 4.11
C HIS A 14 4.23 -7.51 2.94
N PHE A 15 3.00 -7.13 2.64
CA PHE A 15 2.28 -7.69 1.50
C PHE A 15 3.02 -7.44 0.20
N LEU A 16 3.48 -6.21 -0.01
CA LEU A 16 4.21 -5.84 -1.23
C LEU A 16 5.59 -6.50 -1.27
N ASP A 17 6.22 -6.66 -0.12
CA ASP A 17 7.51 -7.34 -0.05
C ASP A 17 7.40 -8.82 -0.44
N GLU A 18 6.31 -9.47 -0.05
CA GLU A 18 6.06 -10.87 -0.39
C GLU A 18 5.61 -11.06 -1.84
N HIS A 19 4.74 -10.19 -2.33
CA HIS A 19 4.03 -10.38 -3.61
C HIS A 19 4.62 -9.56 -4.75
N GLY A 20 5.41 -8.54 -4.46
CA GLY A 20 5.90 -7.62 -5.46
C GLY A 20 4.84 -6.65 -5.93
N GLU A 21 4.98 -6.15 -7.14
CA GLU A 21 4.04 -5.20 -7.74
C GLU A 21 2.61 -5.73 -7.67
N THR A 22 1.70 -4.91 -7.15
CA THR A 22 0.32 -5.33 -6.90
C THR A 22 -0.62 -4.21 -7.30
N MET A 23 -1.74 -4.54 -7.92
CA MET A 23 -2.78 -3.56 -8.23
C MET A 23 -3.54 -3.21 -6.94
N LEU A 24 -4.00 -1.97 -6.83
CA LEU A 24 -4.71 -1.51 -5.64
C LEU A 24 -5.93 -2.39 -5.33
N SER A 25 -6.70 -2.78 -6.35
CA SER A 25 -7.87 -3.65 -6.16
C SER A 25 -7.48 -4.98 -5.51
N VAL A 26 -6.34 -5.54 -5.88
CA VAL A 26 -5.84 -6.80 -5.33
C VAL A 26 -5.31 -6.58 -3.91
N LEU A 27 -4.59 -5.50 -3.69
CA LEU A 27 -4.07 -5.14 -2.37
C LEU A 27 -5.21 -5.01 -1.35
N LEU A 28 -6.28 -4.30 -1.73
CA LEU A 28 -7.43 -4.10 -0.84
C LEU A 28 -8.11 -5.42 -0.46
N LYS A 29 -8.10 -6.40 -1.34
CA LYS A 29 -8.65 -7.73 -1.06
C LYS A 29 -7.70 -8.57 -0.20
N GLY A 30 -6.40 -8.38 -0.39
CA GLY A 30 -5.39 -9.16 0.31
C GLY A 30 -5.09 -8.68 1.73
N ILE A 31 -5.37 -7.43 2.03
CA ILE A 31 -5.17 -6.85 3.36
C ILE A 31 -6.49 -6.98 4.12
N ASP A 32 -6.47 -7.70 5.24
CA ASP A 32 -7.65 -7.92 6.07
C ASP A 32 -7.87 -6.74 7.02
N ARG A 33 -8.16 -5.58 6.45
CA ARG A 33 -8.40 -4.33 7.16
C ARG A 33 -9.48 -3.54 6.44
N PRO A 34 -10.19 -2.64 7.13
CA PRO A 34 -11.16 -1.78 6.46
C PRO A 34 -10.53 -0.97 5.33
N ARG A 35 -11.31 -0.74 4.29
CA ARG A 35 -10.85 -0.04 3.08
C ARG A 35 -10.28 1.35 3.38
N ASP A 36 -10.97 2.11 4.21
CA ASP A 36 -10.58 3.50 4.49
C ASP A 36 -9.23 3.61 5.17
N ILE A 37 -8.96 2.81 6.21
CA ILE A 37 -7.67 2.85 6.90
C ILE A 37 -6.55 2.30 6.00
N THR A 38 -6.86 1.34 5.14
CA THR A 38 -5.88 0.82 4.18
C THR A 38 -5.47 1.89 3.19
N LEU A 39 -6.44 2.65 2.65
CA LEU A 39 -6.15 3.74 1.72
C LEU A 39 -5.37 4.87 2.40
N MET A 40 -5.72 5.23 3.63
CA MET A 40 -4.99 6.25 4.38
C MET A 40 -3.54 5.83 4.63
N SER A 41 -3.34 4.57 4.99
CA SER A 41 -2.01 4.03 5.27
C SER A 41 -1.16 3.94 4.01
N LEU A 42 -1.76 3.56 2.89
CA LEU A 42 -1.09 3.53 1.60
C LEU A 42 -0.67 4.94 1.18
N GLY A 43 -1.55 5.93 1.35
CA GLY A 43 -1.24 7.33 1.06
C GLY A 43 -0.07 7.83 1.90
N TRP A 44 -0.04 7.47 3.18
CA TRP A 44 1.07 7.82 4.05
C TRP A 44 2.38 7.20 3.56
N LEU A 45 2.37 5.91 3.20
CA LEU A 45 3.56 5.24 2.67
C LEU A 45 4.07 5.91 1.39
N ALA A 46 3.15 6.32 0.52
CA ALA A 46 3.51 7.00 -0.73
C ALA A 46 4.13 8.37 -0.44
N ARG A 47 3.54 9.12 0.48
CA ARG A 47 4.06 10.45 0.85
C ARG A 47 5.44 10.36 1.49
N GLU A 48 5.67 9.31 2.29
CA GLU A 48 6.96 9.09 2.95
C GLU A 48 8.00 8.46 2.01
N GLY A 49 7.61 8.13 0.79
CA GLY A 49 8.54 7.60 -0.20
C GLY A 49 8.85 6.12 -0.06
N HIS A 50 8.02 5.37 0.66
CA HIS A 50 8.23 3.92 0.83
C HIS A 50 7.62 3.11 -0.29
N VAL A 51 6.61 3.64 -0.96
CA VAL A 51 5.96 2.98 -2.10
C VAL A 51 5.79 3.97 -3.25
N VAL A 52 5.66 3.43 -4.46
CA VAL A 52 5.33 4.20 -5.66
C VAL A 52 3.93 3.77 -6.10
N VAL A 53 3.07 4.74 -6.34
CA VAL A 53 1.71 4.52 -6.82
C VAL A 53 1.59 5.12 -8.21
N GLN A 54 1.20 4.30 -9.19
CA GLN A 54 1.05 4.74 -10.57
C GLN A 54 -0.38 4.43 -11.05
N GLN A 55 -1.01 5.37 -11.71
CA GLN A 55 -2.31 5.13 -12.31
C GLN A 55 -2.16 4.16 -13.49
N ALA A 56 -3.03 3.16 -13.56
CA ALA A 56 -2.97 2.12 -14.58
C ALA A 56 -4.40 1.73 -14.99
N GLY A 57 -4.90 2.36 -16.04
CA GLY A 57 -6.29 2.17 -16.46
C GLY A 57 -7.25 2.64 -15.39
N GLY A 58 -8.22 1.82 -15.02
CA GLY A 58 -9.16 2.13 -13.94
C GLY A 58 -8.67 1.72 -12.56
N ASP A 59 -7.41 1.42 -12.40
CA ASP A 59 -6.82 0.93 -11.15
C ASP A 59 -5.50 1.66 -10.90
N TYR A 60 -4.75 1.19 -9.90
CA TYR A 60 -3.42 1.73 -9.56
C TYR A 60 -2.45 0.60 -9.35
N LYS A 61 -1.23 0.81 -9.81
CA LYS A 61 -0.13 -0.13 -9.64
C LYS A 61 0.72 0.33 -8.46
N ILE A 62 0.97 -0.56 -7.52
CA ILE A 62 1.68 -0.26 -6.28
C ILE A 62 2.95 -1.07 -6.22
N ASN A 63 4.07 -0.41 -5.98
CA ASN A 63 5.38 -1.04 -5.81
C ASN A 63 6.07 -0.50 -4.58
N LEU A 64 6.88 -1.33 -3.94
CA LEU A 64 7.85 -0.81 -2.97
C LEU A 64 8.88 0.02 -3.72
N LYS A 65 9.32 1.12 -3.12
CA LYS A 65 10.38 1.92 -3.70
C LYS A 65 11.71 1.21 -3.55
N SER A 66 12.43 1.10 -4.66
CA SER A 66 13.78 0.52 -4.64
C SER A 66 14.75 1.49 -3.98
N ASN A 67 15.65 0.97 -3.14
CA ASN A 67 16.70 1.73 -2.48
C ASN A 67 18.03 1.67 -3.20
N VAL A 68 18.00 1.30 -4.45
CA VAL A 68 19.22 1.19 -5.28
C VAL A 68 19.51 2.50 -5.98
#